data_2a569ea6b4add6442584b696b6cb4bd9
#
_entry.id   2a569ea6b4add6442584b696b6cb4bd9
#
_cell.length_a   1.000
_cell.length_b   1.000
_cell.length_c   1.000
_cell.angle_alpha   90.00
_cell.angle_beta   90.00
_cell.angle_gamma   90.00
#
_symmetry.space_group_name_H-M   'P 1'
#
loop_
_entity.id
_entity.type
_entity.pdbx_description
1 polymer ?
#
loop_
_entity_poly.entity_id
_entity_poly.type
_entity_poly.pdbx_seq_one_letter_code
_entity_poly.pdbx_strand_id
1 'polypeptide(L)'
;MNVSDRRAVLRVTAALMIAQSLSSAAYSSSVAVNQLAIVDMTAQRTLGGLPSALVLAGSALMAYQSGKLFTRFGRRIVFTLGTLLGAFGALVAGTGVWLLSLPIFLIGLVVIGFGRGILDQSRFAAAEVNPVSRRARALSFVVWGATVGAVGGPLIAPILDNFGQSLGLPKYIGAMYGTGTVYVAAGLALFVLLALDLRGLAARVAALEPTVNDSAHAEKPVARVERSLRRMLGEVPAARAALVAMAAGQASMALMMSCISIHMKDHDHTLGEIAAVISMHTLGMFALSPIVGWLTDRLGRRPVIVGGVLILITGAALVPVSLHTPVIAFAEFLVGLGWSGCYVAGSTLLTDALGRDERARLQGANDSIVAICSAVGSLSSGILLELIGIWPLAFVGIAVSALPLLFLWRGAASGGRPTPVAA
;
A
#
# COMPACT_ATOMS: atom_id res chain seq x y z
N MET A 1 -17.26 -28.52 -7.85
CA MET A 1 -15.83 -28.62 -7.50
C MET A 1 -15.65 -29.85 -6.60
N ASN A 2 -14.79 -30.78 -7.00
CA ASN A 2 -14.50 -31.97 -6.21
C ASN A 2 -13.64 -31.66 -4.98
N VAL A 3 -13.49 -32.61 -4.05
CA VAL A 3 -12.78 -32.41 -2.77
C VAL A 3 -11.30 -32.08 -2.98
N SER A 4 -10.66 -32.67 -4.02
CA SER A 4 -9.24 -32.45 -4.36
C SER A 4 -9.01 -31.03 -4.86
N ASP A 5 -9.85 -30.51 -5.75
CA ASP A 5 -9.74 -29.13 -6.25
C ASP A 5 -10.01 -28.10 -5.14
N ARG A 6 -10.97 -28.38 -4.24
CA ARG A 6 -11.23 -27.50 -3.08
C ARG A 6 -10.01 -27.41 -2.16
N ARG A 7 -9.36 -28.54 -1.87
CA ARG A 7 -8.12 -28.56 -1.05
C ARG A 7 -6.98 -27.84 -1.76
N ALA A 8 -6.85 -27.99 -3.09
CA ALA A 8 -5.82 -27.31 -3.87
C ALA A 8 -6.03 -25.78 -3.86
N VAL A 9 -7.25 -25.29 -4.06
CA VAL A 9 -7.60 -23.87 -4.01
C VAL A 9 -7.31 -23.27 -2.63
N LEU A 10 -7.70 -23.97 -1.55
CA LEU A 10 -7.41 -23.51 -0.17
C LEU A 10 -5.90 -23.44 0.10
N ARG A 11 -5.13 -24.46 -0.31
CA ARG A 11 -3.66 -24.50 -0.17
C ARG A 11 -3.01 -23.33 -0.90
N VAL A 12 -3.40 -23.07 -2.15
CA VAL A 12 -2.85 -21.96 -2.93
C VAL A 12 -3.19 -20.62 -2.31
N THR A 13 -4.44 -20.41 -1.90
CA THR A 13 -4.86 -19.14 -1.27
C THR A 13 -4.10 -18.91 0.04
N ALA A 14 -3.94 -19.94 0.89
CA ALA A 14 -3.17 -19.86 2.13
C ALA A 14 -1.68 -19.59 1.85
N ALA A 15 -1.09 -20.25 0.85
CA ALA A 15 0.31 -20.01 0.46
C ALA A 15 0.54 -18.56 0.03
N LEU A 16 -0.34 -18.00 -0.78
CA LEU A 16 -0.28 -16.61 -1.22
C LEU A 16 -0.47 -15.64 -0.05
N MET A 17 -1.38 -15.95 0.88
CA MET A 17 -1.60 -15.16 2.09
C MET A 17 -0.35 -15.14 2.99
N ILE A 18 0.24 -16.30 3.26
CA ILE A 18 1.45 -16.42 4.10
C ILE A 18 2.62 -15.66 3.46
N ALA A 19 2.85 -15.88 2.16
CA ALA A 19 3.92 -15.20 1.45
C ALA A 19 3.72 -13.69 1.39
N GLN A 20 2.50 -13.22 1.19
CA GLN A 20 2.18 -11.80 1.22
C GLN A 20 2.36 -11.22 2.62
N SER A 21 2.00 -11.95 3.68
CA SER A 21 2.23 -11.54 5.07
C SER A 21 3.73 -11.39 5.35
N LEU A 22 4.53 -12.39 5.04
CA LEU A 22 6.00 -12.35 5.23
C LEU A 22 6.66 -11.24 4.40
N SER A 23 6.24 -11.06 3.15
CA SER A 23 6.78 -10.01 2.29
C SER A 23 6.39 -8.61 2.76
N SER A 24 5.16 -8.43 3.25
CA SER A 24 4.74 -7.19 3.89
C SER A 24 5.51 -6.91 5.17
N ALA A 25 5.78 -7.94 5.98
CA ALA A 25 6.59 -7.82 7.18
C ALA A 25 8.03 -7.41 6.84
N ALA A 26 8.64 -8.05 5.85
CA ALA A 26 9.97 -7.70 5.37
C ALA A 26 10.04 -6.25 4.88
N TYR A 27 9.08 -5.83 4.06
CA TYR A 27 9.06 -4.46 3.55
C TYR A 27 8.87 -3.45 4.68
N SER A 28 7.84 -3.62 5.53
CA SER A 28 7.51 -2.65 6.57
C SER A 28 8.58 -2.56 7.66
N SER A 29 9.30 -3.67 7.95
CA SER A 29 10.45 -3.66 8.85
C SER A 29 11.59 -2.77 8.33
N SER A 30 11.74 -2.67 7.01
CA SER A 30 12.81 -1.87 6.41
C SER A 30 12.49 -0.37 6.28
N VAL A 31 11.22 0.05 6.40
CA VAL A 31 10.79 1.44 6.12
C VAL A 31 11.53 2.45 7.00
N ALA A 32 11.43 2.32 8.33
CA ALA A 32 12.12 3.23 9.25
C ALA A 32 13.64 3.11 9.13
N VAL A 33 14.13 1.89 9.06
CA VAL A 33 15.58 1.59 8.95
C VAL A 33 16.19 2.28 7.74
N ASN A 34 15.55 2.20 6.58
CA ASN A 34 16.04 2.83 5.35
C ASN A 34 16.05 4.37 5.45
N GLN A 35 15.02 4.96 6.08
CA GLN A 35 14.95 6.41 6.28
C GLN A 35 16.05 6.91 7.24
N LEU A 36 16.26 6.20 8.34
CA LEU A 36 17.29 6.54 9.31
C LEU A 36 18.69 6.32 8.75
N ALA A 37 18.91 5.23 8.01
CA ALA A 37 20.20 4.91 7.42
C ALA A 37 20.67 5.97 6.42
N ILE A 38 19.78 6.45 5.52
CA ILE A 38 20.18 7.49 4.55
C ILE A 38 20.53 8.81 5.24
N VAL A 39 19.81 9.18 6.29
CA VAL A 39 20.10 10.39 7.08
C VAL A 39 21.46 10.24 7.78
N ASP A 40 21.76 9.07 8.37
CA ASP A 40 23.05 8.84 9.04
C ASP A 40 24.23 8.79 8.05
N MET A 41 24.03 8.21 6.85
CA MET A 41 25.06 8.16 5.81
C MET A 41 25.38 9.51 5.19
N THR A 42 24.38 10.39 5.08
CA THR A 42 24.51 11.67 4.34
C THR A 42 24.53 12.90 5.23
N ALA A 43 24.18 12.77 6.50
CA ALA A 43 23.89 13.89 7.43
C ALA A 43 22.83 14.87 6.88
N GLN A 44 21.96 14.42 5.94
CA GLN A 44 20.95 15.23 5.28
C GLN A 44 19.54 14.69 5.55
N ARG A 45 18.76 15.38 6.38
CA ARG A 45 17.35 15.04 6.65
C ARG A 45 16.47 15.16 5.39
N THR A 46 16.85 16.07 4.48
CA THR A 46 16.15 16.28 3.21
C THR A 46 16.02 15.01 2.36
N LEU A 47 16.95 14.07 2.50
CA LEU A 47 16.94 12.79 1.79
C LEU A 47 16.10 11.70 2.46
N GLY A 48 15.54 11.95 3.64
CA GLY A 48 14.80 10.94 4.43
C GLY A 48 13.61 10.29 3.72
N GLY A 49 12.93 11.01 2.82
CA GLY A 49 11.83 10.48 2.02
C GLY A 49 12.25 9.72 0.76
N LEU A 50 13.51 9.85 0.32
CA LEU A 50 14.03 9.24 -0.90
C LEU A 50 13.94 7.70 -0.91
N PRO A 51 14.26 6.97 0.18
CA PRO A 51 14.13 5.53 0.22
C PRO A 51 12.73 5.03 -0.15
N SER A 52 11.69 5.58 0.46
CA SER A 52 10.29 5.20 0.17
C SER A 52 9.90 5.51 -1.27
N ALA A 53 10.32 6.65 -1.81
CA ALA A 53 10.04 7.03 -3.19
C ALA A 53 10.70 6.06 -4.20
N LEU A 54 11.94 5.64 -3.96
CA LEU A 54 12.66 4.69 -4.83
C LEU A 54 12.04 3.29 -4.81
N VAL A 55 11.65 2.80 -3.63
CA VAL A 55 10.95 1.52 -3.53
C VAL A 55 9.61 1.57 -4.27
N LEU A 56 8.85 2.65 -4.14
CA LEU A 56 7.59 2.85 -4.88
C LEU A 56 7.81 2.91 -6.39
N ALA A 57 8.82 3.62 -6.87
CA ALA A 57 9.15 3.70 -8.28
C ALA A 57 9.53 2.32 -8.85
N GLY A 58 10.39 1.57 -8.14
CA GLY A 58 10.74 0.20 -8.50
C GLY A 58 9.52 -0.72 -8.53
N SER A 59 8.64 -0.61 -7.52
CA SER A 59 7.39 -1.39 -7.44
C SER A 59 6.47 -1.10 -8.62
N ALA A 60 6.26 0.16 -8.97
CA ALA A 60 5.41 0.55 -10.10
C ALA A 60 5.96 0.02 -11.44
N LEU A 61 7.27 0.14 -11.67
CA LEU A 61 7.93 -0.37 -12.87
C LEU A 61 7.76 -1.88 -13.02
N MET A 62 7.98 -2.63 -11.95
CA MET A 62 7.89 -4.09 -12.00
C MET A 62 6.44 -4.59 -12.01
N ALA A 63 5.50 -3.90 -11.35
CA ALA A 63 4.08 -4.21 -11.45
C ALA A 63 3.59 -4.14 -12.92
N TYR A 64 4.04 -3.13 -13.67
CA TYR A 64 3.73 -3.01 -15.10
C TYR A 64 4.30 -4.17 -15.93
N GLN A 65 5.52 -4.64 -15.63
CA GLN A 65 6.16 -5.73 -16.36
C GLN A 65 5.70 -7.13 -15.91
N SER A 66 5.14 -7.25 -14.72
CA SER A 66 4.78 -8.53 -14.08
C SER A 66 3.83 -9.38 -14.92
N GLY A 67 2.88 -8.76 -15.63
CA GLY A 67 1.96 -9.47 -16.53
C GLY A 67 2.66 -10.30 -17.60
N LYS A 68 3.68 -9.71 -18.26
CA LYS A 68 4.50 -10.39 -19.27
C LYS A 68 5.33 -11.52 -18.67
N LEU A 69 5.87 -11.31 -17.47
CA LEU A 69 6.64 -12.32 -16.76
C LEU A 69 5.76 -13.51 -16.35
N PHE A 70 4.57 -13.27 -15.84
CA PHE A 70 3.61 -14.32 -15.48
C PHE A 70 3.18 -15.17 -16.68
N THR A 71 3.00 -14.56 -17.85
CA THR A 71 2.65 -15.32 -19.07
C THR A 71 3.81 -16.19 -19.54
N ARG A 72 5.05 -15.70 -19.45
CA ARG A 72 6.25 -16.39 -19.96
C ARG A 72 6.76 -17.49 -19.01
N PHE A 73 6.88 -17.19 -17.72
CA PHE A 73 7.54 -18.06 -16.75
C PHE A 73 6.59 -18.74 -15.74
N GLY A 74 5.32 -18.36 -15.75
CA GLY A 74 4.33 -18.84 -14.79
C GLY A 74 4.42 -18.16 -13.42
N ARG A 75 3.30 -18.22 -12.68
CA ARG A 75 3.14 -17.48 -11.41
C ARG A 75 4.06 -17.94 -10.30
N ARG A 76 4.27 -19.28 -10.16
CA ARG A 76 5.15 -19.86 -9.14
C ARG A 76 6.56 -19.30 -9.23
N ILE A 77 7.17 -19.39 -10.42
CA ILE A 77 8.56 -18.94 -10.64
C ILE A 77 8.65 -17.42 -10.41
N VAL A 78 7.74 -16.64 -10.99
CA VAL A 78 7.79 -15.18 -10.92
C VAL A 78 7.60 -14.67 -9.49
N PHE A 79 6.67 -15.24 -8.70
CA PHE A 79 6.52 -14.85 -7.30
C PHE A 79 7.75 -15.23 -6.46
N THR A 80 8.31 -16.43 -6.66
CA THR A 80 9.56 -16.82 -5.98
C THR A 80 10.73 -15.90 -6.36
N LEU A 81 10.88 -15.56 -7.64
CA LEU A 81 11.88 -14.59 -8.09
C LEU A 81 11.63 -13.19 -7.49
N GLY A 82 10.37 -12.78 -7.33
CA GLY A 82 10.02 -11.51 -6.68
C GLY A 82 10.50 -11.45 -5.24
N THR A 83 10.33 -12.53 -4.45
CA THR A 83 10.86 -12.58 -3.08
C THR A 83 12.39 -12.61 -3.04
N LEU A 84 13.02 -13.34 -3.96
CA LEU A 84 14.49 -13.39 -4.05
C LEU A 84 15.07 -12.03 -4.49
N LEU A 85 14.39 -11.29 -5.37
CA LEU A 85 14.76 -9.92 -5.69
C LEU A 85 14.64 -9.01 -4.46
N GLY A 86 13.57 -9.13 -3.68
CA GLY A 86 13.43 -8.41 -2.41
C GLY A 86 14.56 -8.72 -1.44
N ALA A 87 14.93 -10.01 -1.28
CA ALA A 87 16.04 -10.45 -0.46
C ALA A 87 17.38 -9.90 -0.95
N PHE A 88 17.66 -10.03 -2.24
CA PHE A 88 18.89 -9.52 -2.86
C PHE A 88 18.98 -8.00 -2.72
N GLY A 89 17.88 -7.28 -2.95
CA GLY A 89 17.82 -5.84 -2.75
C GLY A 89 18.11 -5.42 -1.30
N ALA A 90 17.60 -6.16 -0.31
CA ALA A 90 17.88 -5.91 1.11
C ALA A 90 19.37 -6.16 1.45
N LEU A 91 19.99 -7.21 0.89
CA LEU A 91 21.41 -7.46 1.03
C LEU A 91 22.25 -6.34 0.39
N VAL A 92 21.91 -5.92 -0.84
CA VAL A 92 22.60 -4.83 -1.53
C VAL A 92 22.46 -3.53 -0.74
N ALA A 93 21.25 -3.19 -0.26
CA ALA A 93 21.04 -2.00 0.57
C ALA A 93 21.86 -2.03 1.85
N GLY A 94 21.84 -3.17 2.58
CA GLY A 94 22.65 -3.36 3.79
C GLY A 94 24.16 -3.24 3.52
N THR A 95 24.63 -3.81 2.42
CA THR A 95 26.04 -3.67 1.99
C THR A 95 26.37 -2.21 1.65
N GLY A 96 25.44 -1.48 1.03
CA GLY A 96 25.58 -0.04 0.76
C GLY A 96 25.77 0.77 2.05
N VAL A 97 24.98 0.45 3.09
CA VAL A 97 25.13 1.08 4.43
C VAL A 97 26.47 0.69 5.06
N TRP A 98 26.86 -0.58 5.00
CA TRP A 98 28.14 -1.04 5.54
C TRP A 98 29.34 -0.33 4.91
N LEU A 99 29.32 -0.17 3.59
CA LEU A 99 30.39 0.47 2.82
C LEU A 99 30.26 2.02 2.79
N LEU A 100 29.26 2.59 3.47
CA LEU A 100 28.90 4.01 3.39
C LEU A 100 28.74 4.50 1.95
N SER A 101 28.28 3.62 1.05
CA SER A 101 28.09 3.89 -0.38
C SER A 101 26.64 4.18 -0.70
N LEU A 102 26.31 5.47 -0.85
CA LEU A 102 24.96 5.90 -1.22
C LEU A 102 24.44 5.26 -2.53
N PRO A 103 25.23 5.19 -3.63
CA PRO A 103 24.74 4.55 -4.86
C PRO A 103 24.33 3.08 -4.68
N ILE A 104 25.13 2.28 -3.95
CA ILE A 104 24.84 0.87 -3.70
C ILE A 104 23.56 0.76 -2.86
N PHE A 105 23.40 1.58 -1.84
CA PHE A 105 22.21 1.63 -1.02
C PHE A 105 20.95 1.93 -1.86
N LEU A 106 21.00 2.98 -2.71
CA LEU A 106 19.86 3.38 -3.54
C LEU A 106 19.48 2.30 -4.57
N ILE A 107 20.47 1.62 -5.18
CA ILE A 107 20.23 0.49 -6.07
C ILE A 107 19.49 -0.63 -5.32
N GLY A 108 19.95 -0.97 -4.12
CA GLY A 108 19.28 -1.97 -3.28
C GLY A 108 17.80 -1.65 -3.02
N LEU A 109 17.46 -0.38 -2.77
CA LEU A 109 16.09 0.06 -2.54
C LEU A 109 15.21 -0.12 -3.80
N VAL A 110 15.72 0.21 -4.98
CA VAL A 110 14.99 0.00 -6.25
C VAL A 110 14.72 -1.50 -6.46
N VAL A 111 15.70 -2.35 -6.16
CA VAL A 111 15.55 -3.81 -6.29
C VAL A 111 14.56 -4.39 -5.28
N ILE A 112 14.52 -3.88 -4.04
CA ILE A 112 13.44 -4.20 -3.08
C ILE A 112 12.08 -3.84 -3.69
N GLY A 113 11.97 -2.67 -4.33
CA GLY A 113 10.79 -2.23 -5.04
C GLY A 113 10.35 -3.21 -6.13
N PHE A 114 11.27 -3.74 -6.92
CA PHE A 114 10.97 -4.76 -7.95
C PHE A 114 10.32 -6.00 -7.32
N GLY A 115 10.88 -6.52 -6.24
CA GLY A 115 10.31 -7.64 -5.51
C GLY A 115 8.88 -7.35 -5.03
N ARG A 116 8.66 -6.19 -4.41
CA ARG A 116 7.36 -5.75 -3.93
C ARG A 116 6.31 -5.66 -5.05
N GLY A 117 6.65 -5.02 -6.18
CA GLY A 117 5.73 -4.87 -7.30
C GLY A 117 5.23 -6.19 -7.89
N ILE A 118 6.06 -7.24 -7.87
CA ILE A 118 5.66 -8.60 -8.24
C ILE A 118 4.70 -9.17 -7.19
N LEU A 119 5.02 -9.06 -5.90
CA LEU A 119 4.27 -9.69 -4.82
C LEU A 119 2.91 -9.05 -4.59
N ASP A 120 2.76 -7.77 -4.83
CA ASP A 120 1.47 -7.07 -4.77
C ASP A 120 0.42 -7.64 -5.76
N GLN A 121 0.87 -8.39 -6.80
CA GLN A 121 -0.02 -9.10 -7.73
C GLN A 121 -0.57 -10.44 -7.17
N SER A 122 -0.09 -10.90 -6.02
CA SER A 122 -0.51 -12.17 -5.41
C SER A 122 -2.02 -12.22 -5.10
N ARG A 123 -2.62 -11.09 -4.74
CA ARG A 123 -4.06 -10.95 -4.51
C ARG A 123 -4.90 -11.30 -5.75
N PHE A 124 -4.44 -10.94 -6.93
CA PHE A 124 -5.12 -11.29 -8.18
C PHE A 124 -4.95 -12.77 -8.52
N ALA A 125 -3.77 -13.34 -8.23
CA ALA A 125 -3.55 -14.78 -8.39
C ALA A 125 -4.49 -15.60 -7.49
N ALA A 126 -4.74 -15.16 -6.26
CA ALA A 126 -5.70 -15.79 -5.37
C ALA A 126 -7.14 -15.70 -5.92
N ALA A 127 -7.50 -14.55 -6.49
CA ALA A 127 -8.83 -14.38 -7.10
C ALA A 127 -9.05 -15.33 -8.29
N GLU A 128 -8.04 -15.51 -9.16
CA GLU A 128 -8.16 -16.35 -10.36
C GLU A 128 -8.35 -17.85 -10.09
N VAL A 129 -7.73 -18.37 -9.03
CA VAL A 129 -7.88 -19.81 -8.68
C VAL A 129 -9.16 -20.10 -7.89
N ASN A 130 -9.93 -19.07 -7.53
CA ASN A 130 -11.18 -19.22 -6.78
C ASN A 130 -12.41 -19.04 -7.69
N PRO A 131 -13.53 -19.74 -7.40
CA PRO A 131 -14.80 -19.54 -8.08
C PRO A 131 -15.27 -18.07 -8.01
N VAL A 132 -15.99 -17.58 -9.03
CA VAL A 132 -16.49 -16.19 -9.12
C VAL A 132 -17.15 -15.74 -7.82
N SER A 133 -17.99 -16.59 -7.23
CA SER A 133 -18.69 -16.32 -5.97
C SER A 133 -17.77 -16.15 -4.74
N ARG A 134 -16.49 -16.54 -4.84
CA ARG A 134 -15.51 -16.50 -3.73
C ARG A 134 -14.27 -15.66 -4.04
N ARG A 135 -14.14 -15.09 -5.24
CA ARG A 135 -12.99 -14.28 -5.66
C ARG A 135 -12.72 -13.11 -4.73
N ALA A 136 -13.76 -12.36 -4.38
CA ALA A 136 -13.64 -11.22 -3.47
C ALA A 136 -13.13 -11.65 -2.08
N ARG A 137 -13.65 -12.77 -1.56
CA ARG A 137 -13.20 -13.33 -0.27
C ARG A 137 -11.73 -13.79 -0.32
N ALA A 138 -11.31 -14.46 -1.39
CA ALA A 138 -9.93 -14.90 -1.56
C ALA A 138 -8.96 -13.73 -1.63
N LEU A 139 -9.29 -12.69 -2.40
CA LEU A 139 -8.54 -11.44 -2.47
C LEU A 139 -8.43 -10.79 -1.10
N SER A 140 -9.54 -10.69 -0.35
CA SER A 140 -9.57 -10.10 0.99
C SER A 140 -8.69 -10.87 1.98
N PHE A 141 -8.63 -12.21 1.91
CA PHE A 141 -7.74 -12.99 2.77
C PHE A 141 -6.25 -12.69 2.52
N VAL A 142 -5.85 -12.56 1.25
CA VAL A 142 -4.45 -12.21 0.92
C VAL A 142 -4.11 -10.80 1.38
N VAL A 143 -5.02 -9.84 1.20
CA VAL A 143 -4.84 -8.46 1.68
C VAL A 143 -4.80 -8.41 3.21
N TRP A 144 -5.62 -9.21 3.89
CA TRP A 144 -5.59 -9.29 5.36
C TRP A 144 -4.28 -9.89 5.87
N GLY A 145 -3.76 -10.93 5.18
CA GLY A 145 -2.42 -11.45 5.45
C GLY A 145 -1.33 -10.38 5.32
N ALA A 146 -1.39 -9.55 4.27
CA ALA A 146 -0.49 -8.41 4.11
C ALA A 146 -0.56 -7.45 5.31
N THR A 147 -1.76 -7.21 5.85
CA THR A 147 -1.99 -6.35 7.02
C THR A 147 -1.26 -6.87 8.27
N VAL A 148 -1.38 -8.18 8.54
CA VAL A 148 -0.68 -8.81 9.68
C VAL A 148 0.83 -8.59 9.56
N GLY A 149 1.40 -8.82 8.38
CA GLY A 149 2.81 -8.59 8.12
C GLY A 149 3.21 -7.13 8.24
N ALA A 150 2.41 -6.23 7.68
CA ALA A 150 2.70 -4.79 7.69
C ALA A 150 2.67 -4.18 9.10
N VAL A 151 1.78 -4.66 9.98
CA VAL A 151 1.69 -4.23 11.38
C VAL A 151 2.82 -4.84 12.22
N GLY A 152 3.09 -6.14 12.04
CA GLY A 152 4.11 -6.85 12.83
C GLY A 152 5.56 -6.58 12.37
N GLY A 153 5.74 -6.24 11.08
CA GLY A 153 7.07 -6.08 10.50
C GLY A 153 7.96 -5.05 11.18
N PRO A 154 7.51 -3.82 11.42
CA PRO A 154 8.35 -2.81 12.07
C PRO A 154 8.90 -3.28 13.43
N LEU A 155 8.10 -4.05 14.20
CA LEU A 155 8.51 -4.57 15.51
C LEU A 155 9.63 -5.61 15.43
N ILE A 156 9.83 -6.24 14.26
CA ILE A 156 10.90 -7.20 14.03
C ILE A 156 12.24 -6.48 13.77
N ALA A 157 12.22 -5.27 13.19
CA ALA A 157 13.44 -4.55 12.80
C ALA A 157 14.41 -4.30 13.97
N PRO A 158 14.00 -3.80 15.16
CA PRO A 158 14.90 -3.60 16.27
C PRO A 158 15.48 -4.93 16.82
N ILE A 159 14.69 -6.02 16.78
CA ILE A 159 15.14 -7.35 17.21
C ILE A 159 16.28 -7.83 16.30
N LEU A 160 16.09 -7.73 14.99
CA LEU A 160 17.09 -8.11 13.99
C LEU A 160 18.33 -7.21 14.05
N ASP A 161 18.14 -5.91 14.31
CA ASP A 161 19.26 -4.97 14.41
C ASP A 161 20.10 -5.23 15.66
N ASN A 162 19.47 -5.43 16.83
CA ASN A 162 20.13 -5.79 18.06
C ASN A 162 20.89 -7.11 17.94
N PHE A 163 20.29 -8.11 17.29
CA PHE A 163 20.96 -9.37 16.98
C PHE A 163 22.19 -9.17 16.09
N GLY A 164 22.06 -8.36 15.02
CA GLY A 164 23.19 -8.02 14.16
C GLY A 164 24.31 -7.32 14.93
N GLN A 165 23.98 -6.36 15.78
CA GLN A 165 24.95 -5.65 16.61
C GLN A 165 25.66 -6.60 17.61
N SER A 166 24.96 -7.60 18.17
CA SER A 166 25.58 -8.62 19.02
C SER A 166 26.61 -9.50 18.28
N LEU A 167 26.49 -9.56 16.95
CA LEU A 167 27.48 -10.23 16.05
C LEU A 167 28.57 -9.27 15.55
N GLY A 168 28.61 -8.02 16.06
CA GLY A 168 29.59 -7.01 15.65
C GLY A 168 29.26 -6.26 14.37
N LEU A 169 28.04 -6.39 13.84
CA LEU A 169 27.61 -5.61 12.67
C LEU A 169 27.28 -4.17 13.07
N PRO A 170 27.60 -3.18 12.22
CA PRO A 170 27.18 -1.80 12.42
C PRO A 170 25.65 -1.65 12.46
N LYS A 171 25.20 -0.54 13.04
CA LYS A 171 23.78 -0.17 13.19
C LYS A 171 23.04 -0.26 11.84
N TYR A 172 21.80 -0.73 11.86
CA TYR A 172 20.89 -0.94 10.73
C TYR A 172 21.20 -2.17 9.84
N ILE A 173 22.41 -2.68 9.82
CA ILE A 173 22.80 -3.78 8.93
C ILE A 173 22.10 -5.07 9.35
N GLY A 174 22.01 -5.34 10.66
CA GLY A 174 21.26 -6.47 11.19
C GLY A 174 19.80 -6.49 10.76
N ALA A 175 19.13 -5.34 10.84
CA ALA A 175 17.75 -5.19 10.37
C ALA A 175 17.62 -5.41 8.85
N MET A 176 18.53 -4.85 8.03
CA MET A 176 18.49 -5.00 6.57
C MET A 176 18.74 -6.43 6.12
N TYR A 177 19.78 -7.08 6.64
CA TYR A 177 20.07 -8.48 6.31
C TYR A 177 18.97 -9.41 6.85
N GLY A 178 18.44 -9.13 8.04
CA GLY A 178 17.30 -9.83 8.59
C GLY A 178 16.04 -9.68 7.73
N THR A 179 15.77 -8.48 7.20
CA THR A 179 14.73 -8.28 6.18
C THR A 179 14.91 -9.20 4.98
N GLY A 180 16.15 -9.35 4.50
CA GLY A 180 16.51 -10.29 3.43
C GLY A 180 16.15 -11.74 3.78
N THR A 181 16.43 -12.18 5.02
CA THR A 181 16.08 -13.55 5.46
C THR A 181 14.57 -13.78 5.51
N VAL A 182 13.77 -12.78 5.92
CA VAL A 182 12.30 -12.85 5.90
C VAL A 182 11.78 -12.96 4.46
N TYR A 183 12.36 -12.25 3.50
CA TYR A 183 12.03 -12.41 2.08
C TYR A 183 12.40 -13.80 1.55
N VAL A 184 13.55 -14.37 1.94
CA VAL A 184 13.92 -15.75 1.58
C VAL A 184 12.91 -16.73 2.14
N ALA A 185 12.49 -16.58 3.40
CA ALA A 185 11.47 -17.43 4.01
C ALA A 185 10.13 -17.36 3.25
N ALA A 186 9.73 -16.15 2.82
CA ALA A 186 8.56 -15.98 1.95
C ALA A 186 8.71 -16.70 0.61
N GLY A 187 9.90 -16.64 0.00
CA GLY A 187 10.22 -17.34 -1.25
C GLY A 187 10.20 -18.86 -1.11
N LEU A 188 10.75 -19.39 -0.05
CA LEU A 188 10.70 -20.82 0.26
C LEU A 188 9.25 -21.28 0.49
N ALA A 189 8.46 -20.52 1.24
CA ALA A 189 7.05 -20.81 1.45
C ALA A 189 6.29 -20.85 0.12
N LEU A 190 6.50 -19.88 -0.78
CA LEU A 190 5.91 -19.88 -2.12
C LEU A 190 6.38 -21.08 -2.94
N PHE A 191 7.68 -21.33 -2.99
CA PHE A 191 8.23 -22.41 -3.79
C PHE A 191 7.71 -23.77 -3.38
N VAL A 192 7.61 -24.04 -2.08
CA VAL A 192 7.11 -25.30 -1.53
C VAL A 192 5.60 -25.42 -1.65
N LEU A 193 4.86 -24.39 -1.23
CA LEU A 193 3.41 -24.45 -1.15
C LEU A 193 2.70 -24.26 -2.50
N LEU A 194 3.31 -23.53 -3.44
CA LEU A 194 2.82 -23.36 -4.81
C LEU A 194 3.34 -24.44 -5.77
N ALA A 195 3.61 -25.64 -5.30
CA ALA A 195 4.03 -26.77 -6.16
C ALA A 195 2.96 -27.20 -7.19
N LEU A 196 1.74 -26.69 -7.06
CA LEU A 196 0.60 -26.99 -7.96
C LEU A 196 0.66 -26.11 -9.22
N ASP A 197 0.19 -26.64 -10.32
CA ASP A 197 -0.06 -25.87 -11.56
C ASP A 197 -1.26 -24.92 -11.35
N LEU A 198 -0.95 -23.65 -11.09
CA LEU A 198 -1.96 -22.60 -10.87
C LEU A 198 -2.83 -22.34 -12.11
N ARG A 199 -2.25 -22.46 -13.32
CA ARG A 199 -3.00 -22.27 -14.58
C ARG A 199 -3.99 -23.38 -14.81
N GLY A 200 -3.54 -24.63 -14.68
CA GLY A 200 -4.41 -25.79 -14.80
C GLY A 200 -5.51 -25.81 -13.72
N LEU A 201 -5.19 -25.40 -12.51
CA LEU A 201 -6.18 -25.26 -11.43
C LEU A 201 -7.22 -24.17 -11.76
N ALA A 202 -6.78 -22.99 -12.18
CA ALA A 202 -7.68 -21.90 -12.57
C ALA A 202 -8.59 -22.29 -13.75
N ALA A 203 -8.04 -22.97 -14.76
CA ALA A 203 -8.81 -23.48 -15.89
C ALA A 203 -9.88 -24.53 -15.47
N ARG A 204 -9.51 -25.47 -14.57
CA ARG A 204 -10.47 -26.44 -14.03
C ARG A 204 -11.57 -25.78 -13.21
N VAL A 205 -11.24 -24.78 -12.38
CA VAL A 205 -12.24 -24.04 -11.61
C VAL A 205 -13.16 -23.25 -12.51
N ALA A 206 -12.63 -22.59 -13.54
CA ALA A 206 -13.42 -21.86 -14.53
C ALA A 206 -14.36 -22.79 -15.34
N ALA A 207 -13.91 -24.00 -15.69
CA ALA A 207 -14.74 -24.99 -16.41
C ALA A 207 -15.92 -25.56 -15.57
N LEU A 208 -15.86 -25.43 -14.25
CA LEU A 208 -16.94 -25.85 -13.34
C LEU A 208 -18.01 -24.77 -13.14
N GLU A 209 -17.75 -23.56 -13.60
CA GLU A 209 -18.75 -22.49 -13.54
C GLU A 209 -19.69 -22.65 -14.73
N PRO A 210 -21.03 -22.63 -14.54
CA PRO A 210 -21.95 -22.58 -15.65
C PRO A 210 -21.54 -21.37 -16.49
N THR A 211 -21.34 -21.58 -17.78
CA THR A 211 -21.22 -20.46 -18.71
C THR A 211 -22.50 -19.65 -18.56
N VAL A 212 -22.43 -18.60 -17.73
CA VAL A 212 -23.44 -17.55 -17.80
C VAL A 212 -23.32 -17.07 -19.23
N ASN A 213 -24.34 -17.39 -20.01
CA ASN A 213 -24.41 -16.97 -21.38
C ASN A 213 -24.14 -15.50 -21.45
N ASP A 214 -22.92 -15.11 -21.81
CA ASP A 214 -22.56 -13.73 -22.15
C ASP A 214 -23.37 -13.19 -23.32
N SER A 215 -24.15 -14.08 -23.95
CA SER A 215 -25.11 -13.75 -25.02
C SER A 215 -26.30 -12.89 -24.53
N ALA A 216 -26.60 -12.82 -23.22
CA ALA A 216 -27.65 -11.93 -22.71
C ALA A 216 -27.19 -10.48 -22.49
N HIS A 217 -25.87 -10.21 -22.51
CA HIS A 217 -25.29 -8.88 -22.38
C HIS A 217 -24.24 -8.56 -23.45
N ALA A 218 -24.26 -9.25 -24.58
CA ALA A 218 -23.67 -8.76 -25.82
C ALA A 218 -24.53 -7.57 -26.32
N GLU A 219 -24.59 -6.49 -25.55
CA GLU A 219 -24.92 -5.21 -26.14
C GLU A 219 -23.92 -4.99 -27.27
N LYS A 220 -24.47 -4.84 -28.48
CA LYS A 220 -23.73 -4.47 -29.70
C LYS A 220 -22.73 -3.37 -29.31
N PRO A 221 -21.49 -3.43 -29.83
CA PRO A 221 -20.54 -2.35 -29.59
C PRO A 221 -21.12 -1.06 -30.17
N VAL A 222 -21.85 -0.32 -29.38
CA VAL A 222 -22.13 1.09 -29.64
C VAL A 222 -20.77 1.72 -29.76
N ALA A 223 -20.49 2.41 -30.87
CA ALA A 223 -19.24 3.13 -31.10
C ALA A 223 -18.95 3.98 -29.88
N ARG A 224 -18.07 3.50 -28.99
CA ARG A 224 -17.77 4.15 -27.71
C ARG A 224 -16.85 5.29 -28.02
N VAL A 225 -17.36 6.50 -27.84
CA VAL A 225 -16.52 7.69 -27.73
C VAL A 225 -15.66 7.49 -26.48
N GLU A 226 -14.38 7.11 -26.66
CA GLU A 226 -13.43 7.00 -25.57
C GLU A 226 -13.26 8.39 -24.91
N ARG A 227 -13.93 8.59 -23.79
CA ARG A 227 -13.76 9.83 -23.03
C ARG A 227 -12.34 9.90 -22.49
N SER A 228 -11.64 11.00 -22.75
CA SER A 228 -10.32 11.23 -22.15
C SER A 228 -10.47 11.35 -20.62
N LEU A 229 -9.45 10.94 -19.85
CA LEU A 229 -9.42 11.07 -18.39
C LEU A 229 -9.77 12.50 -17.94
N ARG A 230 -9.24 13.52 -18.63
CA ARG A 230 -9.50 14.93 -18.36
C ARG A 230 -10.98 15.28 -18.52
N ARG A 231 -11.65 14.72 -19.52
CA ARG A 231 -13.08 14.95 -19.77
C ARG A 231 -13.94 14.25 -18.73
N MET A 232 -13.60 13.02 -18.36
CA MET A 232 -14.30 12.27 -17.30
C MET A 232 -14.24 13.01 -15.95
N LEU A 233 -13.08 13.51 -15.57
CA LEU A 233 -12.91 14.30 -14.34
C LEU A 233 -13.61 15.67 -14.40
N GLY A 234 -13.77 16.24 -15.59
CA GLY A 234 -14.54 17.49 -15.80
C GLY A 234 -16.04 17.28 -15.67
N GLU A 235 -16.57 16.19 -16.26
CA GLU A 235 -18.00 15.91 -16.39
C GLU A 235 -18.60 15.19 -15.17
N VAL A 236 -17.78 14.45 -14.37
CA VAL A 236 -18.26 13.64 -13.23
C VAL A 236 -17.72 14.18 -11.90
N PRO A 237 -18.45 15.12 -11.24
CA PRO A 237 -17.99 15.73 -9.98
C PRO A 237 -17.68 14.70 -8.86
N ALA A 238 -18.44 13.61 -8.79
CA ALA A 238 -18.22 12.55 -7.80
C ALA A 238 -16.88 11.82 -8.01
N ALA A 239 -16.52 11.52 -9.27
CA ALA A 239 -15.25 10.90 -9.59
C ALA A 239 -14.06 11.82 -9.24
N ARG A 240 -14.19 13.11 -9.52
CA ARG A 240 -13.19 14.11 -9.14
C ARG A 240 -13.03 14.23 -7.63
N ALA A 241 -14.14 14.29 -6.88
CA ALA A 241 -14.11 14.34 -5.41
C ALA A 241 -13.46 13.07 -4.81
N ALA A 242 -13.79 11.91 -5.36
CA ALA A 242 -13.19 10.63 -4.96
C ALA A 242 -11.66 10.61 -5.20
N LEU A 243 -11.22 11.01 -6.39
CA LEU A 243 -9.80 11.08 -6.75
C LEU A 243 -9.05 12.03 -5.81
N VAL A 244 -9.59 13.24 -5.58
CA VAL A 244 -8.97 14.22 -4.68
C VAL A 244 -8.91 13.69 -3.25
N ALA A 245 -9.94 12.99 -2.77
CA ALA A 245 -9.94 12.41 -1.43
C ALA A 245 -8.83 11.35 -1.25
N MET A 246 -8.68 10.46 -2.23
CA MET A 246 -7.62 9.44 -2.18
C MET A 246 -6.23 10.04 -2.36
N ALA A 247 -6.05 10.95 -3.31
CA ALA A 247 -4.75 11.57 -3.60
C ALA A 247 -4.26 12.47 -2.47
N ALA A 248 -5.14 13.35 -1.94
CA ALA A 248 -4.79 14.24 -0.83
C ALA A 248 -4.57 13.46 0.48
N GLY A 249 -5.43 12.47 0.77
CA GLY A 249 -5.25 11.58 1.91
C GLY A 249 -3.92 10.83 1.85
N GLN A 250 -3.55 10.33 0.67
CA GLN A 250 -2.28 9.65 0.46
C GLN A 250 -1.07 10.58 0.59
N ALA A 251 -1.15 11.78 0.02
CA ALA A 251 -0.07 12.76 0.09
C ALA A 251 0.20 13.21 1.53
N SER A 252 -0.86 13.55 2.27
CA SER A 252 -0.76 13.95 3.67
C SER A 252 -0.24 12.83 4.56
N MET A 253 -0.77 11.62 4.40
CA MET A 253 -0.32 10.44 5.13
C MET A 253 1.16 10.16 4.87
N ALA A 254 1.60 10.16 3.61
CA ALA A 254 2.99 9.92 3.25
C ALA A 254 3.93 11.02 3.76
N LEU A 255 3.47 12.27 3.77
CA LEU A 255 4.20 13.41 4.32
C LEU A 255 4.45 13.21 5.83
N MET A 256 3.40 12.91 6.60
CA MET A 256 3.49 12.75 8.06
C MET A 256 4.30 11.51 8.44
N MET A 257 3.99 10.37 7.87
CA MET A 257 4.66 9.10 8.15
C MET A 257 6.17 9.13 7.85
N SER A 258 6.58 9.83 6.77
CA SER A 258 8.00 9.85 6.38
C SER A 258 8.84 10.78 7.25
N CYS A 259 8.29 11.85 7.83
CA CYS A 259 9.06 12.74 8.70
C CYS A 259 9.16 12.21 10.14
N ILE A 260 8.18 11.39 10.59
CA ILE A 260 8.10 11.02 12.01
C ILE A 260 9.30 10.20 12.48
N SER A 261 9.82 9.28 11.64
CA SER A 261 11.00 8.48 12.00
C SER A 261 12.24 9.34 12.25
N ILE A 262 12.42 10.39 11.45
CA ILE A 262 13.53 11.32 11.57
C ILE A 262 13.30 12.22 12.78
N HIS A 263 12.10 12.78 12.93
CA HIS A 263 11.75 13.63 14.06
C HIS A 263 11.93 12.92 15.41
N MET A 264 11.47 11.69 15.52
CA MET A 264 11.66 10.89 16.75
C MET A 264 13.14 10.61 17.02
N LYS A 265 13.92 10.27 15.98
CA LYS A 265 15.36 10.06 16.13
C LYS A 265 16.09 11.30 16.63
N ASP A 266 15.72 12.48 16.12
CA ASP A 266 16.31 13.76 16.54
C ASP A 266 16.03 14.12 18.03
N HIS A 267 15.05 13.43 18.63
CA HIS A 267 14.70 13.54 20.04
C HIS A 267 15.05 12.27 20.84
N ASP A 268 16.09 11.55 20.41
CA ASP A 268 16.71 10.40 21.09
C ASP A 268 15.81 9.18 21.31
N HIS A 269 14.71 9.05 20.52
CA HIS A 269 13.90 7.85 20.56
C HIS A 269 14.65 6.65 19.98
N THR A 270 14.43 5.50 20.59
CA THR A 270 14.99 4.22 20.15
C THR A 270 14.34 3.73 18.86
N LEU A 271 15.05 2.87 18.13
CA LEU A 271 14.47 2.20 16.94
C LEU A 271 13.22 1.38 17.30
N GLY A 272 13.15 0.85 18.53
CA GLY A 272 11.97 0.13 19.03
C GLY A 272 10.74 1.02 19.17
N GLU A 273 10.89 2.22 19.70
CA GLU A 273 9.80 3.20 19.82
C GLU A 273 9.33 3.68 18.45
N ILE A 274 10.25 3.99 17.55
CA ILE A 274 9.92 4.36 16.16
C ILE A 274 9.17 3.22 15.47
N ALA A 275 9.61 1.98 15.65
CA ALA A 275 8.95 0.79 15.11
C ALA A 275 7.53 0.61 15.65
N ALA A 276 7.31 0.86 16.95
CA ALA A 276 5.99 0.81 17.56
C ALA A 276 5.03 1.86 16.98
N VAL A 277 5.52 3.09 16.76
CA VAL A 277 4.74 4.16 16.13
C VAL A 277 4.34 3.79 14.70
N ILE A 278 5.26 3.25 13.89
CA ILE A 278 4.96 2.80 12.52
C ILE A 278 3.95 1.65 12.52
N SER A 279 4.06 0.73 13.48
CA SER A 279 3.09 -0.36 13.62
C SER A 279 1.71 0.16 13.98
N MET A 280 1.59 1.14 14.86
CA MET A 280 0.31 1.77 15.21
C MET A 280 -0.29 2.53 14.03
N HIS A 281 0.52 3.25 13.25
CA HIS A 281 0.09 3.87 11.99
C HIS A 281 -0.51 2.84 11.02
N THR A 282 0.22 1.76 10.77
CA THR A 282 -0.21 0.69 9.86
C THR A 282 -1.47 -0.03 10.39
N LEU A 283 -1.58 -0.19 11.70
CA LEU A 283 -2.79 -0.71 12.34
C LEU A 283 -3.99 0.20 12.03
N GLY A 284 -3.84 1.52 12.16
CA GLY A 284 -4.86 2.51 11.78
C GLY A 284 -5.30 2.38 10.32
N MET A 285 -4.35 2.19 9.40
CA MET A 285 -4.64 2.05 7.98
C MET A 285 -5.53 0.84 7.65
N PHE A 286 -5.27 -0.30 8.27
CA PHE A 286 -5.81 -1.56 7.79
C PHE A 286 -6.73 -2.31 8.77
N ALA A 287 -6.46 -2.26 10.08
CA ALA A 287 -7.20 -3.08 11.04
C ALA A 287 -8.69 -2.73 11.13
N LEU A 288 -9.00 -1.44 11.00
CA LEU A 288 -10.38 -0.95 11.05
C LEU A 288 -11.02 -0.79 9.65
N SER A 289 -10.35 -1.17 8.57
CA SER A 289 -10.89 -1.09 7.21
C SER A 289 -12.24 -1.80 7.02
N PRO A 290 -12.51 -2.97 7.63
CA PRO A 290 -13.84 -3.59 7.54
C PRO A 290 -14.94 -2.72 8.18
N ILE A 291 -14.62 -2.03 9.29
CA ILE A 291 -15.55 -1.11 9.97
C ILE A 291 -15.78 0.12 9.10
N VAL A 292 -14.72 0.68 8.53
CA VAL A 292 -14.80 1.81 7.59
C VAL A 292 -15.63 1.44 6.35
N GLY A 293 -15.45 0.23 5.81
CA GLY A 293 -16.28 -0.29 4.72
C GLY A 293 -17.76 -0.38 5.10
N TRP A 294 -18.06 -0.97 6.26
CA TRP A 294 -19.42 -1.05 6.79
C TRP A 294 -20.06 0.33 7.01
N LEU A 295 -19.29 1.29 7.58
CA LEU A 295 -19.74 2.68 7.73
C LEU A 295 -20.00 3.33 6.35
N THR A 296 -19.16 3.05 5.36
CA THR A 296 -19.31 3.56 3.98
C THR A 296 -20.61 3.07 3.34
N ASP A 297 -20.99 1.81 3.60
CA ASP A 297 -22.25 1.28 3.08
C ASP A 297 -23.48 1.84 3.85
N ARG A 298 -23.34 2.03 5.17
CA ARG A 298 -24.47 2.45 6.03
C ARG A 298 -24.71 3.95 6.03
N LEU A 299 -23.67 4.77 6.13
CA LEU A 299 -23.73 6.24 6.21
C LEU A 299 -23.58 6.92 4.85
N GLY A 300 -23.11 6.18 3.85
CA GLY A 300 -22.78 6.71 2.53
C GLY A 300 -21.32 7.15 2.42
N ARG A 301 -20.89 7.34 1.19
CA ARG A 301 -19.46 7.55 0.84
C ARG A 301 -18.96 8.92 1.32
N ARG A 302 -19.74 9.99 1.07
CA ARG A 302 -19.34 11.37 1.41
C ARG A 302 -19.14 11.61 2.91
N PRO A 303 -20.08 11.23 3.82
CA PRO A 303 -19.88 11.38 5.26
C PRO A 303 -18.65 10.66 5.78
N VAL A 304 -18.34 9.46 5.26
CA VAL A 304 -17.16 8.70 5.67
C VAL A 304 -15.86 9.36 5.18
N ILE A 305 -15.84 9.92 3.96
CA ILE A 305 -14.69 10.72 3.50
C ILE A 305 -14.48 11.93 4.41
N VAL A 306 -15.54 12.67 4.74
CA VAL A 306 -15.45 13.82 5.65
C VAL A 306 -14.93 13.41 7.02
N GLY A 307 -15.48 12.33 7.60
CA GLY A 307 -14.97 11.77 8.86
C GLY A 307 -13.50 11.37 8.78
N GLY A 308 -13.09 10.71 7.68
CA GLY A 308 -11.69 10.35 7.41
C GLY A 308 -10.77 11.57 7.34
N VAL A 309 -11.19 12.63 6.64
CA VAL A 309 -10.46 13.91 6.58
C VAL A 309 -10.31 14.54 7.97
N LEU A 310 -11.37 14.58 8.76
CA LEU A 310 -11.33 15.17 10.11
C LEU A 310 -10.40 14.36 11.03
N ILE A 311 -10.43 13.04 10.97
CA ILE A 311 -9.54 12.16 11.72
C ILE A 311 -8.07 12.38 11.28
N LEU A 312 -7.83 12.47 9.97
CA LEU A 312 -6.49 12.73 9.42
C LEU A 312 -5.93 14.08 9.90
N ILE A 313 -6.75 15.13 9.84
CA ILE A 313 -6.42 16.48 10.35
C ILE A 313 -6.09 16.42 11.84
N THR A 314 -6.91 15.72 12.65
CA THR A 314 -6.67 15.56 14.09
C THR A 314 -5.35 14.84 14.35
N GLY A 315 -5.09 13.74 13.63
CA GLY A 315 -3.82 13.03 13.72
C GLY A 315 -2.62 13.93 13.40
N ALA A 316 -2.67 14.60 12.24
CA ALA A 316 -1.60 15.52 11.82
C ALA A 316 -1.37 16.67 12.82
N ALA A 317 -2.44 17.21 13.41
CA ALA A 317 -2.35 18.26 14.42
C ALA A 317 -1.74 17.77 15.75
N LEU A 318 -1.95 16.50 16.10
CA LEU A 318 -1.41 15.92 17.34
C LEU A 318 0.07 15.55 17.26
N VAL A 319 0.60 15.24 16.07
CA VAL A 319 2.01 14.82 15.88
C VAL A 319 2.99 15.78 16.55
N PRO A 320 2.94 17.11 16.37
CA PRO A 320 3.92 18.02 16.97
C PRO A 320 3.64 18.36 18.44
N VAL A 321 2.51 17.93 19.02
CA VAL A 321 2.07 18.37 20.36
C VAL A 321 2.91 17.77 21.48
N SER A 322 3.44 16.57 21.29
CA SER A 322 4.16 15.86 22.35
C SER A 322 5.26 14.97 21.78
N LEU A 323 6.35 14.84 22.54
CA LEU A 323 7.44 13.91 22.24
C LEU A 323 7.25 12.54 22.93
N HIS A 324 6.18 12.33 23.70
CA HIS A 324 5.94 11.03 24.32
C HIS A 324 5.49 9.99 23.27
N THR A 325 6.21 8.87 23.20
CA THR A 325 5.93 7.78 22.24
C THR A 325 4.45 7.36 22.17
N PRO A 326 3.70 7.20 23.28
CA PRO A 326 2.28 6.84 23.19
C PRO A 326 1.40 7.90 22.50
N VAL A 327 1.71 9.18 22.67
CA VAL A 327 0.97 10.29 22.03
C VAL A 327 1.26 10.31 20.54
N ILE A 328 2.53 10.19 20.16
CA ILE A 328 2.93 10.10 18.74
C ILE A 328 2.30 8.87 18.09
N ALA A 329 2.31 7.71 18.77
CA ALA A 329 1.71 6.48 18.27
C ALA A 329 0.20 6.62 18.05
N PHE A 330 -0.51 7.29 18.96
CA PHE A 330 -1.93 7.58 18.83
C PHE A 330 -2.20 8.58 17.68
N ALA A 331 -1.37 9.64 17.56
CA ALA A 331 -1.47 10.58 16.46
C ALA A 331 -1.29 9.90 15.10
N GLU A 332 -0.27 9.06 14.97
CA GLU A 332 0.01 8.31 13.74
C GLU A 332 -1.04 7.23 13.47
N PHE A 333 -1.62 6.60 14.49
CA PHE A 333 -2.79 5.74 14.33
C PHE A 333 -3.96 6.50 13.72
N LEU A 334 -4.24 7.73 14.17
CA LEU A 334 -5.30 8.57 13.59
C LEU A 334 -4.97 8.96 12.15
N VAL A 335 -3.72 9.29 11.83
CA VAL A 335 -3.28 9.55 10.46
C VAL A 335 -3.59 8.35 9.55
N GLY A 336 -3.24 7.13 9.99
CA GLY A 336 -3.54 5.90 9.27
C GLY A 336 -5.04 5.64 9.11
N LEU A 337 -5.82 5.81 10.18
CA LEU A 337 -7.27 5.61 10.17
C LEU A 337 -7.99 6.63 9.28
N GLY A 338 -7.60 7.89 9.34
CA GLY A 338 -8.14 8.95 8.49
C GLY A 338 -7.87 8.67 7.01
N TRP A 339 -6.64 8.22 6.67
CA TRP A 339 -6.31 7.75 5.33
C TRP A 339 -7.21 6.59 4.89
N SER A 340 -7.44 5.60 5.75
CA SER A 340 -8.34 4.47 5.47
C SER A 340 -9.75 4.95 5.12
N GLY A 341 -10.29 5.93 5.86
CA GLY A 341 -11.58 6.56 5.57
C GLY A 341 -11.63 7.21 4.19
N CYS A 342 -10.62 8.00 3.85
CA CYS A 342 -10.51 8.65 2.54
C CYS A 342 -10.36 7.63 1.41
N TYR A 343 -9.53 6.58 1.60
CA TYR A 343 -9.20 5.62 0.56
C TYR A 343 -10.34 4.63 0.29
N VAL A 344 -10.92 4.03 1.34
CA VAL A 344 -12.01 3.03 1.21
C VAL A 344 -13.27 3.68 0.66
N ALA A 345 -13.71 4.79 1.27
CA ALA A 345 -14.91 5.47 0.80
C ALA A 345 -14.69 6.19 -0.53
N GLY A 346 -13.49 6.72 -0.79
CA GLY A 346 -13.09 7.32 -2.05
C GLY A 346 -13.10 6.32 -3.20
N SER A 347 -12.50 5.14 -3.02
CA SER A 347 -12.49 4.07 -4.04
C SER A 347 -13.89 3.56 -4.35
N THR A 348 -14.75 3.45 -3.34
CA THR A 348 -16.16 3.08 -3.51
C THR A 348 -16.91 4.17 -4.28
N LEU A 349 -16.74 5.44 -3.91
CA LEU A 349 -17.37 6.57 -4.61
C LEU A 349 -16.94 6.65 -6.07
N LEU A 350 -15.66 6.42 -6.36
CA LEU A 350 -15.12 6.36 -7.73
C LEU A 350 -15.78 5.24 -8.54
N THR A 351 -15.93 4.07 -7.93
CA THR A 351 -16.53 2.89 -8.55
C THR A 351 -18.02 3.12 -8.85
N ASP A 352 -18.75 3.75 -7.93
CA ASP A 352 -20.18 4.03 -8.09
C ASP A 352 -20.45 5.11 -9.16
N ALA A 353 -19.52 6.04 -9.35
CA ALA A 353 -19.67 7.17 -10.26
C ALA A 353 -19.46 6.80 -11.75
N LEU A 354 -19.00 5.58 -12.04
CA LEU A 354 -18.51 5.19 -13.37
C LEU A 354 -19.19 3.94 -13.93
N GLY A 355 -19.36 3.90 -15.26
CA GLY A 355 -19.74 2.69 -15.99
C GLY A 355 -18.67 1.60 -15.93
N ARG A 356 -19.05 0.34 -16.18
CA ARG A 356 -18.15 -0.84 -16.05
C ARG A 356 -16.83 -0.69 -16.82
N ASP A 357 -16.88 -0.17 -18.03
CA ASP A 357 -15.72 -0.05 -18.92
C ASP A 357 -14.77 1.10 -18.54
N GLU A 358 -15.33 2.18 -17.98
CA GLU A 358 -14.57 3.34 -17.52
C GLU A 358 -13.86 3.07 -16.19
N ARG A 359 -14.41 2.15 -15.36
CA ARG A 359 -13.86 1.79 -14.04
C ARG A 359 -12.41 1.33 -14.09
N ALA A 360 -12.12 0.35 -14.94
CA ALA A 360 -10.77 -0.24 -15.00
C ALA A 360 -9.71 0.80 -15.40
N ARG A 361 -10.04 1.66 -16.38
CA ARG A 361 -9.15 2.70 -16.87
C ARG A 361 -8.91 3.79 -15.83
N LEU A 362 -9.99 4.24 -15.17
CA LEU A 362 -9.87 5.30 -14.17
C LEU A 362 -9.27 4.79 -12.85
N GLN A 363 -9.48 3.53 -12.47
CA GLN A 363 -8.79 2.90 -11.36
C GLN A 363 -7.28 2.86 -11.58
N GLY A 364 -6.80 2.44 -12.76
CA GLY A 364 -5.39 2.47 -13.09
C GLY A 364 -4.78 3.88 -13.05
N ALA A 365 -5.49 4.87 -13.57
CA ALA A 365 -5.07 6.26 -13.50
C ALA A 365 -5.07 6.79 -12.05
N ASN A 366 -6.08 6.44 -11.26
CA ASN A 366 -6.15 6.77 -9.84
C ASN A 366 -4.95 6.19 -9.06
N ASP A 367 -4.65 4.90 -9.26
CA ASP A 367 -3.54 4.24 -8.57
C ASP A 367 -2.19 4.90 -8.92
N SER A 368 -2.03 5.33 -10.18
CA SER A 368 -0.85 6.08 -10.61
C SER A 368 -0.76 7.46 -9.94
N ILE A 369 -1.87 8.20 -9.86
CA ILE A 369 -1.93 9.51 -9.21
C ILE A 369 -1.66 9.37 -7.71
N VAL A 370 -2.28 8.41 -7.06
CA VAL A 370 -2.06 8.11 -5.64
C VAL A 370 -0.60 7.75 -5.36
N ALA A 371 0.02 6.95 -6.22
CA ALA A 371 1.45 6.60 -6.10
C ALA A 371 2.36 7.83 -6.27
N ILE A 372 2.07 8.70 -7.25
CA ILE A 372 2.81 9.97 -7.45
C ILE A 372 2.64 10.87 -6.21
N CYS A 373 1.42 11.03 -5.70
CA CYS A 373 1.14 11.82 -4.50
C CYS A 373 1.86 11.25 -3.26
N SER A 374 1.94 9.93 -3.15
CA SER A 374 2.73 9.28 -2.09
C SER A 374 4.22 9.59 -2.21
N ALA A 375 4.77 9.49 -3.41
CA ALA A 375 6.19 9.79 -3.66
C ALA A 375 6.51 11.27 -3.39
N VAL A 376 5.67 12.18 -3.86
CA VAL A 376 5.82 13.63 -3.61
C VAL A 376 5.71 13.92 -2.11
N GLY A 377 4.71 13.37 -1.41
CA GLY A 377 4.56 13.54 0.03
C GLY A 377 5.80 13.06 0.79
N SER A 378 6.28 11.85 0.48
CA SER A 378 7.48 11.29 1.12
C SER A 378 8.74 12.11 0.83
N LEU A 379 8.98 12.52 -0.42
CA LEU A 379 10.14 13.34 -0.79
C LEU A 379 10.09 14.72 -0.13
N SER A 380 8.91 15.35 -0.09
CA SER A 380 8.73 16.66 0.52
C SER A 380 8.91 16.64 2.03
N SER A 381 8.68 15.51 2.69
CA SER A 381 8.67 15.40 4.15
C SER A 381 10.01 15.79 4.79
N GLY A 382 11.11 15.23 4.30
CA GLY A 382 12.46 15.53 4.79
C GLY A 382 12.87 16.99 4.51
N ILE A 383 12.52 17.49 3.31
CA ILE A 383 12.80 18.86 2.90
C ILE A 383 12.05 19.86 3.80
N LEU A 384 10.74 19.65 3.99
CA LEU A 384 9.92 20.53 4.81
C LEU A 384 10.33 20.45 6.29
N LEU A 385 10.62 19.24 6.80
CA LEU A 385 11.10 19.08 8.19
C LEU A 385 12.37 19.88 8.44
N GLU A 386 13.31 19.86 7.50
CA GLU A 386 14.59 20.60 7.60
C GLU A 386 14.39 22.11 7.49
N LEU A 387 13.57 22.58 6.52
CA LEU A 387 13.42 23.99 6.22
C LEU A 387 12.52 24.74 7.21
N ILE A 388 11.43 24.12 7.66
CA ILE A 388 10.38 24.80 8.42
C ILE A 388 10.03 24.12 9.76
N GLY A 389 10.59 22.93 10.02
CA GLY A 389 10.33 22.17 11.24
C GLY A 389 8.98 21.43 11.24
N ILE A 390 8.71 20.72 12.37
CA ILE A 390 7.56 19.80 12.46
C ILE A 390 6.20 20.53 12.53
N TRP A 391 6.11 21.69 13.20
CA TRP A 391 4.86 22.43 13.36
C TRP A 391 4.31 22.95 12.02
N PRO A 392 5.06 23.74 11.21
CA PRO A 392 4.57 24.15 9.90
C PRO A 392 4.36 22.99 8.94
N LEU A 393 5.18 21.93 9.01
CA LEU A 393 4.97 20.71 8.22
C LEU A 393 3.60 20.08 8.55
N ALA A 394 3.22 19.99 9.82
CA ALA A 394 1.89 19.52 10.22
C ALA A 394 0.76 20.38 9.64
N PHE A 395 0.92 21.71 9.62
CA PHE A 395 -0.05 22.60 8.95
C PHE A 395 -0.15 22.35 7.45
N VAL A 396 0.96 22.06 6.76
CA VAL A 396 0.91 21.61 5.34
C VAL A 396 0.12 20.32 5.20
N GLY A 397 0.38 19.33 6.07
CA GLY A 397 -0.37 18.07 6.12
C GLY A 397 -1.87 18.30 6.33
N ILE A 398 -2.25 19.16 7.27
CA ILE A 398 -3.64 19.58 7.53
C ILE A 398 -4.26 20.24 6.30
N ALA A 399 -3.57 21.20 5.68
CA ALA A 399 -4.07 21.91 4.50
C ALA A 399 -4.31 20.95 3.33
N VAL A 400 -3.37 20.04 3.07
CA VAL A 400 -3.51 19.00 2.04
C VAL A 400 -4.67 18.06 2.36
N SER A 401 -4.82 17.63 3.62
CA SER A 401 -5.92 16.77 4.07
C SER A 401 -7.29 17.43 3.88
N ALA A 402 -7.40 18.75 4.00
CA ALA A 402 -8.64 19.49 3.89
C ALA A 402 -9.11 19.68 2.44
N LEU A 403 -8.26 19.51 1.42
CA LEU A 403 -8.60 19.70 0.01
C LEU A 403 -9.87 18.94 -0.44
N PRO A 404 -10.12 17.69 -0.02
CA PRO A 404 -11.34 16.97 -0.41
C PRO A 404 -12.63 17.68 -0.02
N LEU A 405 -12.65 18.42 1.11
CA LEU A 405 -13.84 19.13 1.59
C LEU A 405 -14.33 20.16 0.59
N LEU A 406 -13.41 20.85 -0.12
CA LEU A 406 -13.74 21.83 -1.14
C LEU A 406 -14.50 21.22 -2.34
N PHE A 407 -14.13 19.99 -2.71
CA PHE A 407 -14.74 19.28 -3.84
C PHE A 407 -16.03 18.57 -3.46
N LEU A 408 -16.15 18.08 -2.22
CA LEU A 408 -17.35 17.46 -1.71
C LEU A 408 -18.48 18.49 -1.54
N TRP A 409 -18.18 19.71 -1.10
CA TRP A 409 -19.16 20.78 -0.95
C TRP A 409 -19.66 21.26 -2.30
N ARG A 410 -18.81 21.56 -3.25
CA ARG A 410 -19.21 21.99 -4.60
C ARG A 410 -20.09 20.95 -5.31
N GLY A 411 -19.85 19.66 -5.10
CA GLY A 411 -20.67 18.59 -5.63
C GLY A 411 -22.04 18.44 -4.95
N ALA A 412 -22.23 18.96 -3.73
CA ALA A 412 -23.53 19.02 -3.06
C ALA A 412 -24.40 20.17 -3.58
N ALA A 413 -23.79 21.29 -3.93
CA ALA A 413 -24.48 22.46 -4.48
C ALA A 413 -24.98 22.27 -5.94
N SER A 414 -24.35 21.32 -6.69
CA SER A 414 -24.73 21.01 -8.09
C SER A 414 -25.61 19.75 -8.24
N GLY A 415 -25.91 19.05 -7.15
CA GLY A 415 -26.63 17.76 -7.14
C GLY A 415 -28.13 17.96 -7.12
N GLY A 416 -28.74 18.00 -8.30
CA GLY A 416 -30.19 17.71 -8.45
C GLY A 416 -30.49 16.34 -7.78
N ARG A 417 -31.69 16.25 -7.15
CA ARG A 417 -32.25 15.08 -6.46
C ARG A 417 -31.99 13.79 -7.22
N PRO A 418 -31.67 12.69 -6.53
CA PRO A 418 -31.65 11.39 -7.18
C PRO A 418 -33.04 11.09 -7.72
N THR A 419 -33.17 10.86 -9.01
CA THR A 419 -34.38 10.27 -9.60
C THR A 419 -34.62 8.94 -8.93
N PRO A 420 -35.81 8.66 -8.35
CA PRO A 420 -36.14 7.36 -7.84
C PRO A 420 -36.10 6.37 -9.01
N VAL A 421 -35.30 5.34 -8.90
CA VAL A 421 -35.40 4.17 -9.77
C VAL A 421 -36.76 3.56 -9.47
N ALA A 422 -37.67 3.62 -10.45
CA ALA A 422 -38.95 2.94 -10.36
C ALA A 422 -38.73 1.44 -10.12
N ALA A 423 -39.53 0.92 -9.21
CA ALA A 423 -39.57 -0.46 -8.74
C ALA A 423 -39.80 -1.48 -9.85
#